data_41abdab3d3393df98c6ebbcf81ee041e
#
_entry.id   41abdab3d3393df98c6ebbcf81ee041e
#
_cell.length_a   1.000
_cell.length_b   1.000
_cell.length_c   1.000
_cell.angle_alpha   90.00
_cell.angle_beta   90.00
_cell.angle_gamma   90.00
#
_symmetry.space_group_name_H-M   'P 1'
#
loop_
_entity.id
_entity.type
_entity.pdbx_description
1 polymer ?
#
loop_
_entity_poly.entity_id
_entity_poly.type
_entity_poly.pdbx_seq_one_letter_code
_entity_poly.pdbx_strand_id
1 'polypeptide(L)'
;MRRTIFLILLQLPALYGIGQNGVSFDPPLKIPLYLSSNFGEIRMDHFHSGIDIKTQGVTGHRVYSVEEGYISRIKVQTNGYGNSIYITHPNGYTSQYGHLDRYRDDIAVFVKRMQYRQQSQTVDLYLGRETFPVRRGEFIAFSGNTGGSTGPHLHFELRNSSNEHPVNVLKFNFNIRDQIAPRFLSIYLNPLDGASQVNGKTERISSRLVKDNGIYTVPYGTRMEGWGTLGMSVQVFDYMNGTSNRFGIYKLEMYVDNRLSYSYIMNEFSFSDTRYVNAHLDYGELIRSGIKAHRLFRLPNDWLKTYDPAAGNRPLTLNETRDYPIRIVATDVAGNNAVLEFTLKGNKRPVEATATGHDPNYVTTMQYNRDNSFEDGPVSLKIPANALYQDLDFTYDISPSADGSLTPFYHIASVEVPVHSSYTLSIKSPDADPALYNKLLFISYDNDGKVISAGGNYRNGTMVASLRNFGAFGIALDTISPEIIPLNKPGGDDYSGRKEIRFIIRDDLSGIEKYEGYIDNKWALFEYDPKYDLLLYKFDENRITRESQHELELYISDERGNASLLSTSFYW
;
A
#
# COMPACT_ATOMS: atom_id res chain seq x y z
N MET A 1 -35.84 64.81 -14.53
CA MET A 1 -35.95 63.47 -15.13
C MET A 1 -34.83 62.59 -14.59
N ARG A 2 -35.06 61.78 -13.53
CA ARG A 2 -34.13 60.82 -12.98
C ARG A 2 -34.38 59.48 -13.68
N ARG A 3 -33.38 58.94 -14.37
CA ARG A 3 -33.41 57.61 -14.96
C ARG A 3 -32.95 56.61 -13.93
N THR A 4 -33.86 55.75 -13.48
CA THR A 4 -33.57 54.59 -12.61
C THR A 4 -33.10 53.46 -13.52
N ILE A 5 -31.82 53.01 -13.33
CA ILE A 5 -31.29 51.85 -14.01
C ILE A 5 -31.60 50.62 -13.14
N PHE A 6 -32.43 49.72 -13.66
CA PHE A 6 -32.66 48.39 -13.08
C PHE A 6 -31.52 47.47 -13.47
N LEU A 7 -30.69 47.09 -12.50
CA LEU A 7 -29.72 45.99 -12.66
C LEU A 7 -30.49 44.67 -12.51
N ILE A 8 -30.68 43.96 -13.61
CA ILE A 8 -31.16 42.58 -13.60
C ILE A 8 -29.97 41.70 -13.28
N LEU A 9 -29.88 41.17 -12.05
CA LEU A 9 -28.99 40.10 -11.68
C LEU A 9 -29.49 38.81 -12.36
N LEU A 10 -28.88 38.43 -13.46
CA LEU A 10 -28.98 37.08 -14.02
C LEU A 10 -28.29 36.10 -13.04
N GLN A 11 -29.09 35.36 -12.29
CA GLN A 11 -28.61 34.16 -11.62
C GLN A 11 -28.32 33.11 -12.70
N LEU A 12 -27.03 32.92 -13.05
CA LEU A 12 -26.57 31.77 -13.82
C LEU A 12 -26.83 30.52 -12.96
N PRO A 13 -27.55 29.51 -13.49
CA PRO A 13 -27.64 28.23 -12.79
C PRO A 13 -26.22 27.64 -12.73
N ALA A 14 -25.84 27.15 -11.54
CA ALA A 14 -24.62 26.39 -11.35
C ALA A 14 -24.65 25.22 -12.34
N LEU A 15 -23.79 25.27 -13.34
CA LEU A 15 -23.52 24.14 -14.24
C LEU A 15 -22.89 23.05 -13.37
N TYR A 16 -23.70 22.08 -12.96
CA TYR A 16 -23.22 20.81 -12.43
C TYR A 16 -22.34 20.20 -13.52
N GLY A 17 -21.04 20.07 -13.24
CA GLY A 17 -20.10 19.47 -14.17
C GLY A 17 -20.57 18.08 -14.58
N ILE A 18 -20.77 17.89 -15.87
CA ILE A 18 -21.01 16.59 -16.47
C ILE A 18 -19.70 15.82 -16.28
N GLY A 19 -19.72 14.72 -15.53
CA GLY A 19 -18.57 13.82 -15.35
C GLY A 19 -18.00 13.41 -16.71
N GLN A 20 -16.71 13.10 -16.77
CA GLN A 20 -16.09 12.63 -18.01
C GLN A 20 -16.93 11.50 -18.62
N ASN A 21 -17.29 11.62 -19.88
CA ASN A 21 -18.12 10.67 -20.66
C ASN A 21 -19.62 10.63 -20.32
N GLY A 22 -20.21 11.59 -19.64
CA GLY A 22 -21.65 11.61 -19.37
C GLY A 22 -22.15 10.56 -18.38
N VAL A 23 -21.26 9.81 -17.72
CA VAL A 23 -21.60 8.80 -16.71
C VAL A 23 -21.72 9.47 -15.34
N SER A 24 -22.82 9.25 -14.65
CA SER A 24 -23.03 9.72 -13.28
C SER A 24 -23.32 8.55 -12.35
N PHE A 25 -22.87 8.66 -11.10
CA PHE A 25 -23.08 7.68 -10.05
C PHE A 25 -23.73 8.34 -8.83
N ASP A 26 -24.55 7.60 -8.09
CA ASP A 26 -25.04 8.02 -6.79
C ASP A 26 -23.94 7.83 -5.72
N PRO A 27 -23.94 8.62 -4.63
CA PRO A 27 -22.97 8.42 -3.56
C PRO A 27 -23.18 7.06 -2.86
N PRO A 28 -22.08 6.33 -2.51
CA PRO A 28 -22.20 5.04 -1.84
C PRO A 28 -22.65 5.14 -0.38
N LEU A 29 -22.58 6.34 0.21
CA LEU A 29 -23.06 6.67 1.56
C LEU A 29 -23.99 7.89 1.51
N LYS A 30 -25.01 7.91 2.39
CA LYS A 30 -25.94 9.04 2.54
C LYS A 30 -25.52 9.98 3.68
N ILE A 31 -24.23 10.28 3.77
CA ILE A 31 -23.60 11.24 4.67
C ILE A 31 -22.69 12.16 3.86
N PRO A 32 -22.25 13.32 4.37
CA PRO A 32 -21.25 14.13 3.69
C PRO A 32 -19.98 13.33 3.40
N LEU A 33 -19.52 13.35 2.15
CA LEU A 33 -18.37 12.56 1.72
C LEU A 33 -17.06 13.31 2.03
N TYR A 34 -16.53 13.11 3.22
CA TYR A 34 -15.18 13.53 3.59
C TYR A 34 -14.21 12.36 3.43
N LEU A 35 -13.06 12.62 2.83
CA LEU A 35 -12.08 11.57 2.56
C LEU A 35 -11.01 11.49 3.65
N SER A 36 -10.47 10.29 3.86
CA SER A 36 -9.21 10.04 4.58
C SER A 36 -8.07 9.74 3.63
N SER A 37 -8.36 9.25 2.41
CA SER A 37 -7.40 8.96 1.35
C SER A 37 -8.05 9.09 -0.03
N ASN A 38 -7.26 9.46 -1.05
CA ASN A 38 -7.73 9.57 -2.43
C ASN A 38 -7.10 8.52 -3.35
N PHE A 39 -7.60 8.49 -4.61
CA PHE A 39 -7.08 7.63 -5.67
C PHE A 39 -5.64 8.00 -6.03
N GLY A 40 -4.78 7.00 -6.18
CA GLY A 40 -3.38 7.19 -6.52
C GLY A 40 -2.50 7.67 -5.36
N GLU A 41 -3.04 7.79 -4.13
CA GLU A 41 -2.21 8.08 -2.97
C GLU A 41 -1.15 6.98 -2.80
N ILE A 42 0.08 7.41 -2.56
CA ILE A 42 1.23 6.53 -2.44
C ILE A 42 1.16 5.74 -1.13
N ARG A 43 1.16 4.42 -1.25
CA ARG A 43 1.29 3.46 -0.16
C ARG A 43 2.63 2.74 -0.26
N MET A 44 2.97 1.94 0.73
CA MET A 44 4.10 1.02 0.61
C MET A 44 3.79 0.00 -0.50
N ASP A 45 4.64 -0.10 -1.51
CA ASP A 45 4.54 -1.07 -2.62
C ASP A 45 3.38 -0.91 -3.62
N HIS A 46 2.45 0.03 -3.42
CA HIS A 46 1.31 0.20 -4.32
C HIS A 46 0.71 1.61 -4.28
N PHE A 47 -0.07 1.93 -5.30
CA PHE A 47 -0.96 3.09 -5.29
C PHE A 47 -2.32 2.72 -4.70
N HIS A 48 -2.94 3.62 -3.96
CA HIS A 48 -4.30 3.46 -3.48
C HIS A 48 -5.28 3.41 -4.65
N SER A 49 -6.07 2.34 -4.74
CA SER A 49 -6.90 2.00 -5.90
C SER A 49 -8.29 2.64 -5.88
N GLY A 50 -8.62 3.38 -4.83
CA GLY A 50 -9.93 4.00 -4.66
C GLY A 50 -9.90 5.29 -3.86
N ILE A 51 -11.00 5.55 -3.18
CA ILE A 51 -11.12 6.59 -2.16
C ILE A 51 -11.55 5.97 -0.84
N ASP A 52 -11.03 6.48 0.26
CA ASP A 52 -11.44 6.08 1.61
C ASP A 52 -12.38 7.16 2.17
N ILE A 53 -13.66 6.82 2.31
CA ILE A 53 -14.70 7.73 2.77
C ILE A 53 -14.85 7.59 4.28
N LYS A 54 -14.65 8.69 5.01
CA LYS A 54 -14.81 8.73 6.48
C LYS A 54 -16.25 8.39 6.89
N THR A 55 -16.38 7.51 7.87
CA THR A 55 -17.66 7.12 8.47
C THR A 55 -17.83 7.68 9.89
N GLN A 56 -17.34 8.90 10.13
CA GLN A 56 -17.43 9.61 11.41
C GLN A 56 -16.80 8.84 12.59
N GLY A 57 -15.82 7.97 12.30
CA GLY A 57 -15.13 7.15 13.32
C GLY A 57 -15.92 5.94 13.81
N VAL A 58 -17.05 5.60 13.17
CA VAL A 58 -17.90 4.46 13.56
C VAL A 58 -18.15 3.52 12.39
N THR A 59 -18.46 2.26 12.71
CA THR A 59 -18.98 1.26 11.76
C THR A 59 -20.50 1.34 11.68
N GLY A 60 -21.11 0.65 10.70
CA GLY A 60 -22.56 0.47 10.63
C GLY A 60 -23.34 1.49 9.79
N HIS A 61 -22.68 2.42 9.08
CA HIS A 61 -23.39 3.22 8.09
C HIS A 61 -23.85 2.35 6.92
N ARG A 62 -25.11 2.59 6.46
CA ARG A 62 -25.64 1.86 5.29
C ARG A 62 -24.89 2.24 4.03
N VAL A 63 -24.42 1.22 3.30
CA VAL A 63 -23.75 1.32 2.02
C VAL A 63 -24.73 0.99 0.90
N TYR A 64 -24.70 1.77 -0.17
CA TYR A 64 -25.64 1.68 -1.28
C TYR A 64 -24.93 1.44 -2.60
N SER A 65 -25.57 0.71 -3.52
CA SER A 65 -25.10 0.58 -4.89
C SER A 65 -25.12 1.96 -5.58
N VAL A 66 -24.00 2.33 -6.20
CA VAL A 66 -23.87 3.65 -6.88
C VAL A 66 -24.61 3.71 -8.22
N GLU A 67 -24.94 2.55 -8.80
CA GLU A 67 -25.64 2.39 -10.06
C GLU A 67 -26.38 1.05 -10.08
N GLU A 68 -27.34 0.86 -10.98
CA GLU A 68 -27.94 -0.45 -11.22
C GLU A 68 -26.93 -1.46 -11.74
N GLY A 69 -27.18 -2.76 -11.52
CA GLY A 69 -26.30 -3.82 -11.98
C GLY A 69 -26.56 -5.12 -11.24
N TYR A 70 -25.52 -5.88 -10.99
CA TYR A 70 -25.59 -7.11 -10.20
C TYR A 70 -24.30 -7.31 -9.41
N ILE A 71 -24.41 -7.93 -8.24
CA ILE A 71 -23.24 -8.31 -7.45
C ILE A 71 -22.52 -9.43 -8.20
N SER A 72 -21.39 -9.11 -8.81
CA SER A 72 -20.59 -10.03 -9.62
C SER A 72 -19.56 -10.80 -8.79
N ARG A 73 -19.15 -10.26 -7.64
CA ARG A 73 -18.19 -10.92 -6.75
C ARG A 73 -18.41 -10.50 -5.31
N ILE A 74 -18.28 -11.46 -4.40
CA ILE A 74 -18.21 -11.22 -2.95
C ILE A 74 -16.93 -11.86 -2.45
N LYS A 75 -16.13 -11.10 -1.70
CA LYS A 75 -14.89 -11.62 -1.11
C LYS A 75 -14.85 -11.35 0.39
N VAL A 76 -14.52 -12.39 1.16
CA VAL A 76 -14.21 -12.32 2.59
C VAL A 76 -12.77 -12.72 2.78
N GLN A 77 -11.97 -11.84 3.35
CA GLN A 77 -10.54 -12.09 3.61
C GLN A 77 -10.11 -11.42 4.91
N THR A 78 -9.08 -11.93 5.55
CA THR A 78 -8.56 -11.41 6.83
C THR A 78 -7.72 -10.14 6.66
N ASN A 79 -7.14 -9.95 5.47
CA ASN A 79 -6.30 -8.80 5.10
C ASN A 79 -6.89 -8.04 3.90
N GLY A 80 -6.16 -7.08 3.35
CA GLY A 80 -6.56 -6.29 2.19
C GLY A 80 -7.92 -5.63 2.37
N TYR A 81 -8.85 -5.82 1.43
CA TYR A 81 -10.19 -5.21 1.47
C TYR A 81 -11.15 -5.78 2.54
N GLY A 82 -10.75 -6.82 3.28
CA GLY A 82 -11.63 -7.45 4.27
C GLY A 82 -12.89 -8.05 3.63
N ASN A 83 -14.05 -7.74 4.19
CA ASN A 83 -15.34 -8.05 3.58
C ASN A 83 -15.61 -7.06 2.45
N SER A 84 -15.81 -7.56 1.24
CA SER A 84 -16.02 -6.70 0.08
C SER A 84 -17.08 -7.21 -0.89
N ILE A 85 -17.73 -6.28 -1.59
CA ILE A 85 -18.70 -6.52 -2.67
C ILE A 85 -18.21 -5.83 -3.93
N TYR A 86 -18.39 -6.49 -5.07
CA TYR A 86 -18.17 -5.94 -6.41
C TYR A 86 -19.49 -5.97 -7.18
N ILE A 87 -19.85 -4.84 -7.79
CA ILE A 87 -21.07 -4.71 -8.59
C ILE A 87 -20.69 -4.32 -10.00
N THR A 88 -21.04 -5.18 -10.98
CA THR A 88 -20.84 -4.87 -12.39
C THR A 88 -22.07 -4.15 -12.93
N HIS A 89 -21.82 -2.96 -13.52
CA HIS A 89 -22.83 -2.06 -14.04
C HIS A 89 -22.93 -2.10 -15.57
N PRO A 90 -24.11 -1.79 -16.17
CA PRO A 90 -24.29 -1.77 -17.62
C PRO A 90 -23.51 -0.67 -18.32
N ASN A 91 -23.06 0.37 -17.60
CA ASN A 91 -22.28 1.49 -18.12
C ASN A 91 -20.78 1.20 -18.34
N GLY A 92 -20.34 -0.07 -18.16
CA GLY A 92 -18.96 -0.51 -18.40
C GLY A 92 -18.01 -0.36 -17.21
N TYR A 93 -18.54 0.00 -16.03
CA TYR A 93 -17.76 0.06 -14.80
C TYR A 93 -18.18 -1.01 -13.80
N THR A 94 -17.26 -1.38 -12.93
CA THR A 94 -17.48 -2.21 -11.74
C THR A 94 -17.17 -1.37 -10.51
N SER A 95 -18.12 -1.24 -9.59
CA SER A 95 -17.87 -0.63 -8.29
C SER A 95 -17.44 -1.67 -7.26
N GLN A 96 -16.47 -1.32 -6.41
CA GLN A 96 -15.99 -2.15 -5.31
C GLN A 96 -16.18 -1.41 -3.99
N TYR A 97 -16.68 -2.13 -2.98
CA TYR A 97 -16.95 -1.64 -1.63
C TYR A 97 -16.17 -2.51 -0.65
N GLY A 98 -15.20 -1.94 0.05
CA GLY A 98 -14.30 -2.65 0.95
C GLY A 98 -14.51 -2.31 2.44
N HIS A 99 -13.84 -3.07 3.29
CA HIS A 99 -13.83 -2.97 4.75
C HIS A 99 -15.22 -3.06 5.40
N LEU A 100 -16.17 -3.77 4.76
CA LEU A 100 -17.55 -3.86 5.21
C LEU A 100 -17.64 -4.59 6.56
N ASP A 101 -18.54 -4.11 7.45
CA ASP A 101 -18.85 -4.78 8.72
C ASP A 101 -19.70 -6.03 8.49
N ARG A 102 -20.81 -5.84 7.77
CA ARG A 102 -21.75 -6.91 7.43
C ARG A 102 -22.48 -6.60 6.14
N TYR A 103 -22.93 -7.63 5.47
CA TYR A 103 -23.74 -7.56 4.27
C TYR A 103 -25.23 -7.34 4.61
N ARG A 104 -26.05 -7.01 3.61
CA ARG A 104 -27.51 -7.13 3.67
C ARG A 104 -27.89 -8.59 3.99
N ASP A 105 -28.96 -8.79 4.73
CA ASP A 105 -29.28 -10.09 5.34
C ASP A 105 -29.32 -11.27 4.35
N ASP A 106 -29.92 -11.11 3.17
CA ASP A 106 -29.96 -12.13 2.14
C ASP A 106 -28.56 -12.50 1.61
N ILE A 107 -27.71 -11.49 1.43
CA ILE A 107 -26.31 -11.68 1.03
C ILE A 107 -25.53 -12.35 2.16
N ALA A 108 -25.73 -11.91 3.41
CA ALA A 108 -25.05 -12.46 4.60
C ALA A 108 -25.38 -13.95 4.77
N VAL A 109 -26.63 -14.34 4.62
CA VAL A 109 -27.08 -15.75 4.67
C VAL A 109 -26.42 -16.57 3.57
N PHE A 110 -26.33 -16.02 2.35
CA PHE A 110 -25.67 -16.69 1.24
C PHE A 110 -24.17 -16.89 1.50
N VAL A 111 -23.46 -15.84 1.91
CA VAL A 111 -22.02 -15.88 2.22
C VAL A 111 -21.74 -16.90 3.33
N LYS A 112 -22.48 -16.83 4.44
CA LYS A 112 -22.33 -17.76 5.57
C LYS A 112 -22.55 -19.21 5.14
N ARG A 113 -23.55 -19.49 4.30
CA ARG A 113 -23.78 -20.82 3.73
C ARG A 113 -22.58 -21.30 2.92
N MET A 114 -21.94 -20.42 2.13
CA MET A 114 -20.76 -20.76 1.34
C MET A 114 -19.54 -21.00 2.21
N GLN A 115 -19.33 -20.22 3.27
CA GLN A 115 -18.27 -20.41 4.27
C GLN A 115 -18.42 -21.79 4.95
N TYR A 116 -19.61 -22.16 5.39
CA TYR A 116 -19.87 -23.49 5.98
C TYR A 116 -19.70 -24.62 4.97
N ARG A 117 -20.10 -24.42 3.70
CA ARG A 117 -19.91 -25.42 2.64
C ARG A 117 -18.44 -25.67 2.34
N GLN A 118 -17.61 -24.62 2.39
CA GLN A 118 -16.18 -24.68 2.14
C GLN A 118 -15.36 -24.94 3.41
N GLN A 119 -16.00 -24.93 4.59
CA GLN A 119 -15.33 -24.96 5.89
C GLN A 119 -14.17 -23.96 5.95
N SER A 120 -14.45 -22.73 5.59
CA SER A 120 -13.45 -21.63 5.53
C SER A 120 -14.07 -20.31 5.93
N GLN A 121 -13.37 -19.52 6.73
CA GLN A 121 -13.72 -18.12 6.98
C GLN A 121 -13.62 -17.31 5.69
N THR A 122 -12.55 -17.49 4.92
CA THR A 122 -12.31 -16.73 3.71
C THR A 122 -13.02 -17.39 2.52
N VAL A 123 -13.67 -16.56 1.69
CA VAL A 123 -14.31 -17.01 0.45
C VAL A 123 -14.10 -15.96 -0.64
N ASP A 124 -14.04 -16.43 -1.89
CA ASP A 124 -13.99 -15.60 -3.09
C ASP A 124 -15.03 -16.12 -4.08
N LEU A 125 -16.20 -15.45 -4.12
CA LEU A 125 -17.41 -15.95 -4.78
C LEU A 125 -17.71 -15.11 -6.01
N TYR A 126 -17.58 -15.70 -7.19
CA TYR A 126 -18.00 -15.12 -8.47
C TYR A 126 -19.44 -15.51 -8.77
N LEU A 127 -20.28 -14.53 -9.07
CA LEU A 127 -21.74 -14.69 -9.16
C LEU A 127 -22.26 -14.32 -10.55
N GLY A 128 -23.31 -15.04 -10.97
CA GLY A 128 -24.05 -14.71 -12.19
C GLY A 128 -25.02 -13.55 -12.00
N ARG A 129 -25.44 -12.95 -13.10
CA ARG A 129 -26.31 -11.75 -13.13
C ARG A 129 -27.62 -11.92 -12.36
N GLU A 130 -28.18 -13.11 -12.36
CA GLU A 130 -29.48 -13.40 -11.73
C GLU A 130 -29.40 -13.67 -10.22
N THR A 131 -28.18 -13.77 -9.66
CA THR A 131 -28.04 -14.15 -8.24
C THR A 131 -28.43 -13.01 -7.31
N PHE A 132 -27.87 -11.83 -7.53
CA PHE A 132 -28.16 -10.62 -6.77
C PHE A 132 -28.21 -9.42 -7.71
N PRO A 133 -29.30 -9.23 -8.48
CA PRO A 133 -29.52 -7.97 -9.19
C PRO A 133 -29.74 -6.85 -8.18
N VAL A 134 -29.23 -5.65 -8.47
CA VAL A 134 -29.36 -4.47 -7.63
C VAL A 134 -29.77 -3.25 -8.44
N ARG A 135 -30.55 -2.35 -7.83
CA ARG A 135 -30.92 -1.06 -8.40
C ARG A 135 -29.96 0.02 -7.94
N ARG A 136 -29.89 1.10 -8.69
CA ARG A 136 -29.21 2.31 -8.25
C ARG A 136 -29.76 2.79 -6.90
N GLY A 137 -28.87 3.10 -5.93
CA GLY A 137 -29.23 3.53 -4.59
C GLY A 137 -29.81 2.44 -3.68
N GLU A 138 -29.76 1.17 -4.09
CA GLU A 138 -30.20 0.03 -3.28
C GLU A 138 -29.20 -0.25 -2.15
N PHE A 139 -29.70 -0.52 -0.93
CA PHE A 139 -28.91 -0.90 0.22
C PHE A 139 -28.27 -2.29 0.01
N ILE A 140 -26.94 -2.42 0.25
CA ILE A 140 -26.18 -3.64 0.00
C ILE A 140 -25.41 -4.16 1.23
N ALA A 141 -24.94 -3.26 2.10
CA ALA A 141 -24.07 -3.62 3.23
C ALA A 141 -24.00 -2.49 4.27
N PHE A 142 -23.22 -2.71 5.32
CA PHE A 142 -22.86 -1.71 6.31
C PHE A 142 -21.35 -1.46 6.27
N SER A 143 -20.92 -0.20 6.41
CA SER A 143 -19.52 0.19 6.50
C SER A 143 -18.87 -0.36 7.78
N GLY A 144 -17.60 -0.68 7.72
CA GLY A 144 -16.90 -1.34 8.80
C GLY A 144 -15.44 -0.95 8.95
N ASN A 145 -14.65 -1.93 9.39
CA ASN A 145 -13.21 -1.83 9.62
C ASN A 145 -12.52 -3.20 9.42
N THR A 146 -13.08 -4.09 8.59
CA THR A 146 -12.51 -5.43 8.34
C THR A 146 -11.30 -5.37 7.41
N GLY A 147 -10.42 -6.38 7.45
CA GLY A 147 -9.24 -6.46 6.61
C GLY A 147 -8.12 -5.49 7.02
N GLY A 148 -7.33 -5.02 6.05
CA GLY A 148 -6.15 -4.16 6.25
C GLY A 148 -6.48 -2.69 6.54
N SER A 149 -7.50 -2.41 7.36
CA SER A 149 -7.94 -1.07 7.71
C SER A 149 -7.49 -0.66 9.10
N THR A 150 -7.01 0.57 9.28
CA THR A 150 -6.55 1.12 10.56
C THR A 150 -7.64 1.81 11.37
N GLY A 151 -8.83 2.00 10.79
CA GLY A 151 -9.97 2.65 11.46
C GLY A 151 -11.22 2.64 10.58
N PRO A 152 -12.44 2.86 11.16
CA PRO A 152 -13.69 2.79 10.44
C PRO A 152 -13.76 3.75 9.26
N HIS A 153 -13.95 3.20 8.05
CA HIS A 153 -14.18 3.95 6.80
C HIS A 153 -14.83 3.02 5.75
N LEU A 154 -15.28 3.58 4.64
CA LEU A 154 -15.64 2.83 3.44
C LEU A 154 -14.56 3.04 2.40
N HIS A 155 -13.86 1.96 2.03
CA HIS A 155 -13.05 1.94 0.83
C HIS A 155 -13.95 1.75 -0.39
N PHE A 156 -13.84 2.63 -1.39
CA PHE A 156 -14.67 2.62 -2.58
C PHE A 156 -13.83 2.80 -3.85
N GLU A 157 -14.05 1.91 -4.82
CA GLU A 157 -13.40 1.96 -6.13
C GLU A 157 -14.41 1.97 -7.26
N LEU A 158 -13.99 2.55 -8.37
CA LEU A 158 -14.54 2.28 -9.69
C LEU A 158 -13.44 1.64 -10.55
N ARG A 159 -13.80 0.58 -11.25
CA ARG A 159 -12.91 -0.13 -12.18
C ARG A 159 -13.55 -0.16 -13.56
N ASN A 160 -12.73 -0.11 -14.58
CA ASN A 160 -13.17 -0.44 -15.93
C ASN A 160 -13.47 -1.96 -15.98
N SER A 161 -14.71 -2.34 -16.31
CA SER A 161 -15.13 -3.76 -16.29
C SER A 161 -14.41 -4.63 -17.32
N SER A 162 -13.79 -4.04 -18.36
CA SER A 162 -13.13 -4.82 -19.42
C SER A 162 -11.72 -5.29 -19.05
N ASN A 163 -11.01 -4.54 -18.19
CA ASN A 163 -9.60 -4.81 -17.85
C ASN A 163 -9.31 -4.78 -16.35
N GLU A 164 -10.33 -4.53 -15.50
CA GLU A 164 -10.24 -4.42 -14.04
C GLU A 164 -9.30 -3.30 -13.55
N HIS A 165 -8.91 -2.36 -14.41
CA HIS A 165 -8.10 -1.23 -14.00
C HIS A 165 -8.92 -0.28 -13.11
N PRO A 166 -8.45 0.05 -11.91
CA PRO A 166 -9.06 1.08 -11.08
C PRO A 166 -8.88 2.44 -11.75
N VAL A 167 -9.96 3.21 -11.78
CA VAL A 167 -10.02 4.54 -12.35
C VAL A 167 -10.23 5.60 -11.28
N ASN A 168 -9.73 6.81 -11.52
CA ASN A 168 -9.82 7.88 -10.54
C ASN A 168 -11.27 8.27 -10.27
N VAL A 169 -11.78 7.88 -9.10
CA VAL A 169 -13.15 8.10 -8.63
C VAL A 169 -13.51 9.59 -8.59
N LEU A 170 -12.54 10.47 -8.31
CA LEU A 170 -12.76 11.92 -8.20
C LEU A 170 -13.06 12.58 -9.54
N LYS A 171 -12.89 11.89 -10.66
CA LYS A 171 -13.28 12.37 -12.01
C LYS A 171 -14.77 12.21 -12.28
N PHE A 172 -15.50 11.53 -11.40
CA PHE A 172 -16.95 11.35 -11.46
C PHE A 172 -17.64 12.26 -10.43
N ASN A 173 -18.90 12.61 -10.69
CA ASN A 173 -19.61 13.59 -9.89
C ASN A 173 -20.19 12.99 -8.59
N PHE A 174 -19.36 12.85 -7.56
CA PHE A 174 -19.76 12.42 -6.21
C PHE A 174 -20.00 13.58 -5.24
N ASN A 175 -20.03 14.83 -5.71
CA ASN A 175 -20.20 16.05 -4.87
C ASN A 175 -19.14 16.18 -3.74
N ILE A 176 -17.93 15.69 -3.98
CA ILE A 176 -16.79 15.90 -3.08
C ILE A 176 -16.24 17.30 -3.35
N ARG A 177 -16.37 18.18 -2.35
CA ARG A 177 -15.92 19.57 -2.49
C ARG A 177 -14.41 19.67 -2.32
N ASP A 178 -13.76 20.26 -3.31
CA ASP A 178 -12.34 20.59 -3.26
C ASP A 178 -12.04 21.95 -3.89
N GLN A 179 -11.47 22.86 -3.07
CA GLN A 179 -11.09 24.22 -3.43
C GLN A 179 -9.70 24.57 -2.86
N ILE A 180 -8.93 23.56 -2.44
CA ILE A 180 -7.67 23.75 -1.76
C ILE A 180 -6.54 23.26 -2.66
N ALA A 181 -5.71 24.17 -3.13
CA ALA A 181 -4.56 23.83 -3.97
C ALA A 181 -3.53 22.97 -3.23
N PRO A 182 -2.80 22.11 -3.94
CA PRO A 182 -1.69 21.35 -3.42
C PRO A 182 -0.63 22.22 -2.71
N ARG A 183 0.19 21.60 -1.85
CA ARG A 183 1.26 22.28 -1.12
C ARG A 183 2.59 21.59 -1.31
N PHE A 184 3.56 22.34 -1.81
CA PHE A 184 4.96 21.92 -1.86
C PHE A 184 5.61 22.11 -0.50
N LEU A 185 6.41 21.13 -0.06
CA LEU A 185 7.08 21.17 1.26
C LEU A 185 8.60 21.21 1.13
N SER A 186 9.18 20.34 0.29
CA SER A 186 10.63 20.26 0.11
C SER A 186 11.00 19.78 -1.29
N ILE A 187 12.23 20.12 -1.69
CA ILE A 187 12.84 19.68 -2.94
C ILE A 187 14.19 19.03 -2.64
N TYR A 188 14.56 18.06 -3.46
CA TYR A 188 15.78 17.27 -3.35
C TYR A 188 16.47 17.23 -4.71
N LEU A 189 17.80 17.35 -4.69
CA LEU A 189 18.67 17.21 -5.86
C LEU A 189 19.73 16.15 -5.58
N ASN A 190 19.86 15.18 -6.48
CA ASN A 190 20.81 14.09 -6.37
C ASN A 190 21.74 14.08 -7.58
N PRO A 191 23.07 14.12 -7.45
CA PRO A 191 23.98 13.65 -8.48
C PRO A 191 23.68 12.16 -8.79
N LEU A 192 23.57 11.79 -10.07
CA LEU A 192 23.22 10.44 -10.47
C LEU A 192 24.43 9.61 -10.96
N ASP A 193 25.60 10.23 -11.06
CA ASP A 193 26.84 9.57 -11.40
C ASP A 193 28.04 10.27 -10.72
N GLY A 194 29.20 9.63 -10.75
CA GLY A 194 30.41 10.14 -10.08
C GLY A 194 31.00 11.42 -10.70
N ALA A 195 30.55 11.82 -11.89
CA ALA A 195 30.98 13.06 -12.56
C ALA A 195 30.02 14.22 -12.28
N SER A 196 28.86 13.94 -11.70
CA SER A 196 27.79 14.89 -11.41
C SER A 196 27.92 15.46 -10.00
N GLN A 197 27.48 16.69 -9.84
CA GLN A 197 27.62 17.40 -8.57
C GLN A 197 26.46 18.38 -8.32
N VAL A 198 26.17 18.62 -7.06
CA VAL A 198 25.27 19.68 -6.58
C VAL A 198 26.02 20.53 -5.54
N ASN A 199 26.07 21.84 -5.74
CA ASN A 199 26.81 22.79 -4.91
C ASN A 199 28.31 22.44 -4.73
N GLY A 200 28.93 21.73 -5.70
CA GLY A 200 30.33 21.27 -5.66
C GLY A 200 30.54 19.96 -4.88
N LYS A 201 29.48 19.24 -4.55
CA LYS A 201 29.51 17.94 -3.86
C LYS A 201 28.86 16.84 -4.68
N THR A 202 29.31 15.61 -4.52
CA THR A 202 28.68 14.42 -5.10
C THR A 202 27.53 13.86 -4.26
N GLU A 203 27.22 14.53 -3.16
CA GLU A 203 26.15 14.18 -2.24
C GLU A 203 24.84 14.89 -2.58
N ARG A 204 23.75 14.28 -2.18
CA ARG A 204 22.40 14.82 -2.24
C ARG A 204 22.26 16.10 -1.39
N ILE A 205 21.50 17.06 -1.88
CA ILE A 205 21.02 18.19 -1.09
C ILE A 205 19.49 18.20 -1.00
N SER A 206 18.97 18.85 0.03
CA SER A 206 17.54 19.14 0.19
C SER A 206 17.32 20.58 0.61
N SER A 207 16.16 21.13 0.27
CA SER A 207 15.72 22.44 0.75
C SER A 207 14.23 22.38 1.08
N ARG A 208 13.86 22.97 2.22
CA ARG A 208 12.45 23.31 2.48
C ARG A 208 12.03 24.41 1.52
N LEU A 209 10.74 24.45 1.21
CA LEU A 209 10.18 25.45 0.31
C LEU A 209 9.39 26.49 1.09
N VAL A 210 9.42 27.72 0.62
CA VAL A 210 8.65 28.83 1.16
C VAL A 210 7.66 29.32 0.09
N LYS A 211 6.55 29.91 0.52
CA LYS A 211 5.58 30.51 -0.39
C LYS A 211 5.74 32.02 -0.38
N ASP A 212 6.04 32.59 -1.52
CA ASP A 212 6.16 34.04 -1.73
C ASP A 212 5.21 34.47 -2.83
N ASN A 213 4.37 35.49 -2.56
CA ASN A 213 3.39 36.04 -3.53
C ASN A 213 2.52 34.96 -4.22
N GLY A 214 2.19 33.86 -3.52
CA GLY A 214 1.37 32.78 -4.05
C GLY A 214 2.15 31.67 -4.75
N ILE A 215 3.42 31.85 -5.06
CA ILE A 215 4.32 30.89 -5.71
C ILE A 215 5.26 30.27 -4.68
N TYR A 216 5.53 28.97 -4.76
CA TYR A 216 6.55 28.32 -3.95
C TYR A 216 7.93 28.55 -4.56
N THR A 217 8.95 28.70 -3.71
CA THR A 217 10.34 28.87 -4.10
C THR A 217 11.28 28.35 -3.04
N VAL A 218 12.57 28.24 -3.35
CA VAL A 218 13.62 28.00 -2.34
C VAL A 218 13.84 29.27 -1.51
N PRO A 219 14.18 29.15 -0.21
CA PRO A 219 14.44 30.33 0.62
C PRO A 219 15.56 31.22 0.03
N TYR A 220 15.43 32.54 0.23
CA TYR A 220 16.44 33.48 -0.22
C TYR A 220 17.85 33.12 0.31
N GLY A 221 18.84 33.21 -0.56
CA GLY A 221 20.22 32.83 -0.23
C GLY A 221 20.53 31.33 -0.32
N THR A 222 19.52 30.46 -0.58
CA THR A 222 19.76 29.05 -0.83
C THR A 222 20.56 28.89 -2.13
N ARG A 223 21.72 28.22 -2.04
CA ARG A 223 22.52 27.90 -3.22
C ARG A 223 21.87 26.72 -3.94
N MET A 224 21.55 26.91 -5.23
CA MET A 224 21.04 25.89 -6.14
C MET A 224 21.92 25.86 -7.37
N GLU A 225 23.03 25.13 -7.30
CA GLU A 225 23.98 24.95 -8.39
C GLU A 225 24.14 23.46 -8.71
N GLY A 226 24.35 23.12 -9.98
CA GLY A 226 24.53 21.74 -10.40
C GLY A 226 25.36 21.60 -11.66
N TRP A 227 25.90 20.40 -11.87
CA TRP A 227 26.61 20.00 -13.08
C TRP A 227 26.46 18.51 -13.31
N GLY A 228 26.39 18.10 -14.58
CA GLY A 228 26.23 16.69 -14.97
C GLY A 228 24.79 16.23 -14.95
N THR A 229 24.55 14.98 -14.66
CA THR A 229 23.24 14.31 -14.64
C THR A 229 22.65 14.35 -13.24
N LEU A 230 21.53 15.02 -13.08
CA LEU A 230 20.89 15.23 -11.78
C LEU A 230 19.49 14.62 -11.73
N GLY A 231 19.21 13.91 -10.66
CA GLY A 231 17.87 13.53 -10.25
C GLY A 231 17.23 14.62 -9.39
N MET A 232 15.95 14.88 -9.63
CA MET A 232 15.17 15.80 -8.82
C MET A 232 13.98 15.07 -8.23
N SER A 233 13.67 15.33 -6.95
CA SER A 233 12.48 14.82 -6.28
C SER A 233 11.80 15.92 -5.49
N VAL A 234 10.47 15.88 -5.36
CA VAL A 234 9.68 16.90 -4.68
C VAL A 234 8.69 16.29 -3.71
N GLN A 235 8.63 16.80 -2.50
CA GLN A 235 7.58 16.47 -1.54
C GLN A 235 6.41 17.44 -1.74
N VAL A 236 5.28 16.90 -2.15
CA VAL A 236 4.06 17.65 -2.42
C VAL A 236 2.85 16.81 -2.06
N PHE A 237 1.82 17.43 -1.49
CA PHE A 237 0.56 16.80 -1.14
C PHE A 237 -0.60 17.67 -1.54
N ASP A 238 -1.71 17.03 -1.84
CA ASP A 238 -2.98 17.67 -1.99
C ASP A 238 -3.76 17.77 -0.67
N TYR A 239 -4.77 18.63 -0.60
CA TYR A 239 -5.62 18.87 0.57
C TYR A 239 -7.05 19.15 0.10
N MET A 240 -8.05 18.66 0.84
CA MET A 240 -9.46 18.83 0.49
C MET A 240 -10.26 19.52 1.59
N ASN A 241 -11.38 20.15 1.22
CA ASN A 241 -12.27 20.80 2.16
C ASN A 241 -12.85 19.81 3.20
N GLY A 242 -12.94 20.25 4.46
CA GLY A 242 -13.58 19.48 5.54
C GLY A 242 -12.73 18.36 6.14
N THR A 243 -11.44 18.27 5.79
CA THR A 243 -10.52 17.30 6.34
C THR A 243 -9.11 17.89 6.47
N SER A 244 -8.31 17.38 7.41
CA SER A 244 -6.89 17.73 7.58
C SER A 244 -5.94 16.70 6.96
N ASN A 245 -6.46 15.70 6.28
CA ASN A 245 -5.66 14.66 5.66
C ASN A 245 -4.79 15.21 4.51
N ARG A 246 -3.67 14.54 4.27
CA ARG A 246 -2.82 14.75 3.09
C ARG A 246 -3.23 13.72 2.06
N PHE A 247 -3.32 14.15 0.81
CA PHE A 247 -3.75 13.33 -0.32
C PHE A 247 -2.66 13.23 -1.39
N GLY A 248 -2.75 12.23 -2.25
CA GLY A 248 -1.92 12.08 -3.44
C GLY A 248 -2.24 13.15 -4.49
N ILE A 249 -1.24 13.46 -5.31
CA ILE A 249 -1.34 14.43 -6.40
C ILE A 249 -1.95 13.76 -7.63
N TYR A 250 -2.86 14.47 -8.30
CA TYR A 250 -3.46 14.01 -9.55
C TYR A 250 -2.51 14.18 -10.73
N LYS A 251 -1.89 15.38 -10.87
CA LYS A 251 -0.98 15.70 -11.96
C LYS A 251 0.24 16.45 -11.45
N LEU A 252 1.42 16.08 -11.93
CA LEU A 252 2.70 16.72 -11.58
C LEU A 252 3.52 16.93 -12.86
N GLU A 253 3.86 18.17 -13.16
CA GLU A 253 4.61 18.56 -14.35
C GLU A 253 5.85 19.36 -13.97
N MET A 254 6.97 19.12 -14.67
CA MET A 254 8.18 19.93 -14.55
C MET A 254 8.56 20.50 -15.92
N TYR A 255 8.86 21.79 -15.91
CA TYR A 255 9.36 22.54 -17.06
C TYR A 255 10.78 23.02 -16.78
N VAL A 256 11.64 22.83 -17.77
CA VAL A 256 13.02 23.34 -17.79
C VAL A 256 13.14 24.26 -19.00
N ASP A 257 13.59 25.50 -18.80
CA ASP A 257 13.61 26.51 -19.88
C ASP A 257 12.24 26.64 -20.59
N ASN A 258 11.14 26.60 -19.85
CA ASN A 258 9.75 26.58 -20.34
C ASN A 258 9.38 25.38 -21.24
N ARG A 259 10.20 24.32 -21.29
CA ARG A 259 9.90 23.09 -22.02
C ARG A 259 9.47 22.01 -21.05
N LEU A 260 8.36 21.32 -21.36
CA LEU A 260 7.89 20.18 -20.57
C LEU A 260 8.95 19.07 -20.57
N SER A 261 9.47 18.74 -19.41
CA SER A 261 10.53 17.74 -19.22
C SER A 261 10.08 16.51 -18.43
N TYR A 262 9.01 16.65 -17.64
CA TYR A 262 8.41 15.57 -16.89
C TYR A 262 6.90 15.80 -16.77
N SER A 263 6.13 14.72 -16.89
CA SER A 263 4.67 14.76 -16.66
C SER A 263 4.16 13.40 -16.16
N TYR A 264 3.39 13.46 -15.09
CA TYR A 264 2.73 12.34 -14.43
C TYR A 264 1.25 12.68 -14.24
N ILE A 265 0.35 11.75 -14.61
CA ILE A 265 -1.11 11.94 -14.49
C ILE A 265 -1.76 10.66 -13.96
N MET A 266 -2.42 10.72 -12.81
CA MET A 266 -3.07 9.60 -12.15
C MET A 266 -4.56 9.49 -12.55
N ASN A 267 -4.82 8.99 -13.75
CA ASN A 267 -6.18 8.72 -14.26
C ASN A 267 -6.67 7.31 -13.93
N GLU A 268 -5.82 6.34 -14.20
CA GLU A 268 -6.02 4.90 -13.99
C GLU A 268 -4.66 4.21 -13.90
N PHE A 269 -4.62 3.00 -13.39
CA PHE A 269 -3.43 2.16 -13.44
C PHE A 269 -3.82 0.67 -13.46
N SER A 270 -2.89 -0.19 -13.83
CA SER A 270 -3.04 -1.65 -13.70
C SER A 270 -2.53 -2.12 -12.34
N PHE A 271 -3.19 -3.11 -11.73
CA PHE A 271 -2.66 -3.74 -10.52
C PHE A 271 -1.31 -4.42 -10.75
N SER A 272 -1.00 -4.85 -11.99
CA SER A 272 0.34 -5.37 -12.32
C SER A 272 1.42 -4.28 -12.30
N ASP A 273 1.04 -3.02 -12.52
CA ASP A 273 1.98 -1.91 -12.62
C ASP A 273 2.13 -1.15 -11.29
N THR A 274 1.26 -1.43 -10.30
CA THR A 274 1.19 -0.64 -9.07
C THR A 274 2.51 -0.62 -8.29
N ARG A 275 3.33 -1.70 -8.37
CA ARG A 275 4.62 -1.77 -7.67
C ARG A 275 5.68 -0.83 -8.25
N TYR A 276 5.48 -0.27 -9.45
CA TYR A 276 6.34 0.80 -9.97
C TYR A 276 6.26 2.09 -9.13
N VAL A 277 5.36 2.18 -8.15
CA VAL A 277 5.38 3.23 -7.13
C VAL A 277 6.76 3.36 -6.47
N ASN A 278 7.47 2.24 -6.27
CA ASN A 278 8.81 2.20 -5.68
C ASN A 278 9.88 2.82 -6.60
N ALA A 279 9.67 2.83 -7.91
CA ALA A 279 10.50 3.56 -8.87
C ALA A 279 10.09 5.03 -8.97
N HIS A 280 8.78 5.30 -8.89
CA HIS A 280 8.22 6.65 -8.95
C HIS A 280 8.63 7.52 -7.75
N LEU A 281 8.78 6.92 -6.58
CA LEU A 281 9.23 7.60 -5.37
C LEU A 281 10.75 7.70 -5.28
N ASP A 282 11.21 8.68 -4.55
CA ASP A 282 12.54 8.65 -3.94
C ASP A 282 12.52 7.64 -2.78
N TYR A 283 12.70 6.37 -3.14
CA TYR A 283 12.52 5.24 -2.22
C TYR A 283 13.50 5.30 -1.04
N GLY A 284 14.76 5.67 -1.29
CA GLY A 284 15.74 5.82 -0.22
C GLY A 284 15.32 6.90 0.80
N GLU A 285 14.71 8.01 0.35
CA GLU A 285 14.18 9.01 1.27
C GLU A 285 12.98 8.48 2.07
N LEU A 286 12.11 7.72 1.43
CA LEU A 286 10.98 7.09 2.12
C LEU A 286 11.47 6.18 3.26
N ILE A 287 12.48 5.34 3.01
CA ILE A 287 13.01 4.40 4.02
C ILE A 287 13.75 5.14 5.14
N ARG A 288 14.59 6.15 4.80
CA ARG A 288 15.37 6.88 5.82
C ARG A 288 14.54 7.78 6.72
N SER A 289 13.53 8.44 6.18
CA SER A 289 12.83 9.54 6.85
C SER A 289 11.31 9.45 6.86
N GLY A 290 10.73 8.44 6.21
CA GLY A 290 9.28 8.33 6.02
C GLY A 290 8.70 9.37 5.04
N ILE A 291 9.55 10.15 4.34
CA ILE A 291 9.10 11.20 3.44
C ILE A 291 8.77 10.65 2.06
N LYS A 292 7.53 10.84 1.63
CA LYS A 292 7.07 10.52 0.28
C LYS A 292 7.40 11.68 -0.66
N ALA A 293 8.50 11.59 -1.40
CA ALA A 293 8.91 12.57 -2.41
C ALA A 293 8.75 11.95 -3.81
N HIS A 294 8.02 12.64 -4.70
CA HIS A 294 7.85 12.24 -6.09
C HIS A 294 9.14 12.48 -6.86
N ARG A 295 9.69 11.46 -7.51
CA ARG A 295 10.81 11.58 -8.44
C ARG A 295 10.32 12.23 -9.73
N LEU A 296 11.03 13.26 -10.21
CA LEU A 296 10.68 14.01 -11.42
C LEU A 296 11.44 13.49 -12.65
N PHE A 297 11.71 12.20 -12.70
CA PHE A 297 12.29 11.47 -13.83
C PHE A 297 12.00 9.98 -13.65
N ARG A 298 12.08 9.22 -14.73
CA ARG A 298 11.90 7.76 -14.72
C ARG A 298 13.22 7.03 -14.55
N LEU A 299 13.20 5.97 -13.74
CA LEU A 299 14.28 5.00 -13.71
C LEU A 299 14.28 4.12 -14.98
N PRO A 300 15.40 3.52 -15.36
CA PRO A 300 15.50 2.70 -16.59
C PRO A 300 14.47 1.59 -16.72
N ASN A 301 14.16 0.90 -15.63
CA ASN A 301 13.16 -0.18 -15.58
C ASN A 301 11.86 0.26 -14.88
N ASP A 302 11.43 1.49 -15.08
CA ASP A 302 10.12 1.97 -14.63
C ASP A 302 9.14 2.00 -15.81
N TRP A 303 8.16 1.10 -15.83
CA TRP A 303 7.17 0.95 -16.89
C TRP A 303 5.78 1.44 -16.48
N LEU A 304 5.71 2.29 -15.46
CA LEU A 304 4.45 2.91 -15.04
C LEU A 304 3.84 3.73 -16.20
N LYS A 305 2.57 3.45 -16.51
CA LYS A 305 1.87 4.05 -17.66
C LYS A 305 1.25 5.41 -17.38
N THR A 306 1.41 5.93 -16.16
CA THR A 306 0.89 7.24 -15.76
C THR A 306 1.76 8.41 -16.23
N TYR A 307 2.95 8.15 -16.78
CA TYR A 307 3.81 9.17 -17.36
C TYR A 307 3.37 9.54 -18.79
N ASP A 308 3.37 10.85 -19.08
CA ASP A 308 3.18 11.33 -20.45
C ASP A 308 4.47 11.10 -21.26
N PRO A 309 4.44 10.26 -22.29
CA PRO A 309 5.64 10.01 -23.10
C PRO A 309 6.16 11.25 -23.85
N ALA A 310 5.31 12.25 -24.10
CA ALA A 310 5.73 13.50 -24.76
C ALA A 310 6.67 14.35 -23.91
N ALA A 311 6.65 14.17 -22.58
CA ALA A 311 7.53 14.90 -21.66
C ALA A 311 8.97 14.36 -21.61
N GLY A 312 9.26 13.21 -22.21
CA GLY A 312 10.57 12.56 -22.17
C GLY A 312 10.92 11.92 -20.84
N ASN A 313 10.55 12.53 -19.72
CA ASN A 313 10.67 12.01 -18.34
C ASN A 313 12.10 11.53 -17.98
N ARG A 314 13.13 12.25 -18.41
CA ARG A 314 14.55 11.93 -18.17
C ARG A 314 15.13 12.72 -17.01
N PRO A 315 16.22 12.26 -16.40
CA PRO A 315 17.01 13.07 -15.49
C PRO A 315 17.45 14.39 -16.14
N LEU A 316 17.66 15.40 -15.32
CA LEU A 316 18.11 16.73 -15.78
C LEU A 316 19.61 16.69 -16.08
N THR A 317 20.01 17.17 -17.27
CA THR A 317 21.43 17.29 -17.66
C THR A 317 21.85 18.75 -17.70
N LEU A 318 22.84 19.13 -16.87
CA LEU A 318 23.44 20.45 -16.82
C LEU A 318 24.89 20.39 -17.31
N ASN A 319 25.13 20.87 -18.53
CA ASN A 319 26.43 20.81 -19.20
C ASN A 319 26.95 22.19 -19.66
N GLU A 320 26.24 23.27 -19.29
CA GLU A 320 26.59 24.64 -19.63
C GLU A 320 26.58 25.52 -18.37
N THR A 321 27.49 26.49 -18.34
CA THR A 321 27.52 27.52 -17.27
C THR A 321 26.51 28.61 -17.62
N ARG A 322 25.25 28.37 -17.21
CA ARG A 322 24.12 29.29 -17.39
C ARG A 322 23.03 29.04 -16.34
N ASP A 323 22.05 29.89 -16.31
CA ASP A 323 20.84 29.72 -15.54
C ASP A 323 19.88 28.77 -16.25
N TYR A 324 19.27 27.85 -15.50
CA TYR A 324 18.21 26.95 -15.91
C TYR A 324 16.95 27.25 -15.07
N PRO A 325 15.99 28.02 -15.59
CA PRO A 325 14.71 28.22 -14.93
C PRO A 325 13.95 26.90 -14.82
N ILE A 326 13.55 26.57 -13.59
CA ILE A 326 12.76 25.37 -13.26
C ILE A 326 11.39 25.82 -12.78
N ARG A 327 10.34 25.25 -13.37
CA ARG A 327 8.96 25.44 -12.96
C ARG A 327 8.28 24.08 -12.77
N ILE A 328 7.72 23.82 -11.58
CA ILE A 328 7.01 22.58 -11.26
C ILE A 328 5.58 22.95 -10.90
N VAL A 329 4.62 22.25 -11.51
CA VAL A 329 3.18 22.47 -11.30
C VAL A 329 2.55 21.20 -10.77
N ALA A 330 1.94 21.29 -9.60
CA ALA A 330 1.10 20.23 -9.03
C ALA A 330 -0.37 20.62 -9.16
N THR A 331 -1.20 19.72 -9.69
CA THR A 331 -2.62 19.95 -9.92
C THR A 331 -3.43 18.82 -9.31
N ASP A 332 -4.54 19.14 -8.63
CA ASP A 332 -5.52 18.18 -8.15
C ASP A 332 -6.58 17.84 -9.22
N VAL A 333 -7.52 16.94 -8.91
CA VAL A 333 -8.60 16.55 -9.84
C VAL A 333 -9.61 17.68 -10.06
N ALA A 334 -9.78 18.58 -9.10
CA ALA A 334 -10.70 19.72 -9.19
C ALA A 334 -10.13 20.87 -10.04
N GLY A 335 -8.84 20.81 -10.42
CA GLY A 335 -8.15 21.82 -11.21
C GLY A 335 -7.46 22.90 -10.38
N ASN A 336 -7.46 22.81 -9.04
CA ASN A 336 -6.64 23.71 -8.24
C ASN A 336 -5.17 23.37 -8.43
N ASN A 337 -4.31 24.37 -8.52
CA ASN A 337 -2.89 24.15 -8.78
C ASN A 337 -1.99 24.95 -7.84
N ALA A 338 -0.77 24.44 -7.65
CA ALA A 338 0.32 25.12 -6.99
C ALA A 338 1.54 25.11 -7.91
N VAL A 339 2.30 26.19 -7.89
CA VAL A 339 3.49 26.38 -8.72
C VAL A 339 4.69 26.55 -7.83
N LEU A 340 5.77 25.83 -8.14
CA LEU A 340 7.11 26.01 -7.56
C LEU A 340 8.04 26.51 -8.66
N GLU A 341 8.72 27.64 -8.42
CA GLU A 341 9.68 28.24 -9.35
C GLU A 341 11.00 28.55 -8.63
N PHE A 342 12.10 28.21 -9.29
CA PHE A 342 13.45 28.56 -8.88
C PHE A 342 14.41 28.46 -10.05
N THR A 343 15.62 29.01 -9.88
CA THR A 343 16.70 28.90 -10.86
C THR A 343 17.76 27.92 -10.37
N LEU A 344 18.08 26.92 -11.18
CA LEU A 344 19.24 26.04 -10.99
C LEU A 344 20.38 26.54 -11.86
N LYS A 345 21.52 26.87 -11.24
CA LYS A 345 22.69 27.39 -11.98
C LYS A 345 23.59 26.24 -12.42
N GLY A 346 23.86 26.15 -13.72
CA GLY A 346 24.90 25.28 -14.25
C GLY A 346 26.27 25.83 -13.85
N ASN A 347 26.96 25.12 -12.97
CA ASN A 347 28.27 25.56 -12.47
C ASN A 347 29.14 24.35 -12.10
N LYS A 348 30.14 24.08 -12.94
CA LYS A 348 31.13 23.04 -12.67
C LYS A 348 32.16 23.56 -11.67
N ARG A 349 32.15 23.01 -10.48
CA ARG A 349 33.15 23.33 -9.43
C ARG A 349 34.20 22.22 -9.33
N PRO A 350 35.41 22.52 -8.82
CA PRO A 350 36.26 21.47 -8.32
C PRO A 350 35.48 20.68 -7.25
N VAL A 351 35.36 19.38 -7.42
CA VAL A 351 34.77 18.51 -6.39
C VAL A 351 35.76 18.46 -5.24
N GLU A 352 35.36 18.91 -4.05
CA GLU A 352 36.10 18.56 -2.84
C GLU A 352 36.15 17.04 -2.81
N ALA A 353 37.34 16.46 -2.76
CA ALA A 353 37.52 15.02 -2.74
C ALA A 353 36.95 14.45 -1.42
N THR A 354 35.64 14.35 -1.35
CA THR A 354 35.01 13.35 -0.51
C THR A 354 35.40 12.02 -1.12
N ALA A 355 35.81 11.06 -0.32
CA ALA A 355 36.34 9.79 -0.79
C ALA A 355 35.52 9.25 -1.98
N THR A 356 36.06 9.38 -3.19
CA THR A 356 35.47 8.91 -4.47
C THR A 356 35.63 7.39 -4.56
N GLY A 357 35.36 6.68 -3.48
CA GLY A 357 35.35 5.23 -3.42
C GLY A 357 33.90 4.73 -3.38
N HIS A 358 33.66 3.61 -4.00
CA HIS A 358 32.50 2.79 -3.68
C HIS A 358 32.42 2.60 -2.15
N ASP A 359 31.21 2.32 -1.65
CA ASP A 359 31.02 1.82 -0.29
C ASP A 359 32.11 0.79 0.04
N PRO A 360 32.74 0.80 1.23
CA PRO A 360 33.78 -0.18 1.57
C PRO A 360 33.33 -1.64 1.40
N ASN A 361 32.02 -1.90 1.44
CA ASN A 361 31.41 -3.20 1.24
C ASN A 361 30.97 -3.46 -0.22
N TYR A 362 31.32 -2.56 -1.16
CA TYR A 362 31.03 -2.75 -2.58
C TYR A 362 31.72 -4.01 -3.12
N VAL A 363 30.95 -4.81 -3.85
CA VAL A 363 31.41 -6.06 -4.47
C VAL A 363 31.46 -5.93 -5.99
N THR A 364 30.34 -5.51 -6.60
CA THR A 364 30.18 -5.44 -8.06
C THR A 364 28.97 -4.62 -8.43
N THR A 365 28.91 -4.16 -9.68
CA THR A 365 27.68 -3.56 -10.22
C THR A 365 26.81 -4.63 -10.88
N MET A 366 25.60 -4.82 -10.38
CA MET A 366 24.59 -5.72 -10.92
C MET A 366 23.68 -4.96 -11.88
N GLN A 367 23.62 -5.40 -13.15
CA GLN A 367 22.83 -4.73 -14.17
C GLN A 367 21.34 -5.11 -14.05
N TYR A 368 20.43 -4.12 -14.12
CA TYR A 368 19.00 -4.35 -13.95
C TYR A 368 18.38 -5.24 -15.03
N ASN A 369 18.92 -5.22 -16.26
CA ASN A 369 18.39 -5.89 -17.44
C ASN A 369 19.00 -7.28 -17.72
N ARG A 370 19.73 -7.84 -16.76
CA ARG A 370 20.36 -9.17 -16.83
C ARG A 370 20.10 -9.97 -15.58
N ASP A 371 20.23 -11.29 -15.70
CA ASP A 371 20.35 -12.15 -14.55
C ASP A 371 21.70 -11.89 -13.87
N ASN A 372 21.65 -11.68 -12.57
CA ASN A 372 22.82 -11.49 -11.73
C ASN A 372 22.91 -12.60 -10.70
N SER A 373 24.13 -12.99 -10.35
CA SER A 373 24.41 -13.93 -9.27
C SER A 373 25.59 -13.48 -8.43
N PHE A 374 25.56 -13.85 -7.16
CA PHE A 374 26.66 -13.63 -6.23
C PHE A 374 26.76 -14.85 -5.33
N GLU A 375 28.01 -15.27 -5.03
CA GLU A 375 28.30 -16.37 -4.12
C GLU A 375 29.46 -15.98 -3.23
N ASP A 376 29.31 -16.14 -1.93
CA ASP A 376 30.38 -16.02 -0.94
C ASP A 376 30.12 -16.96 0.24
N GLY A 377 31.02 -17.89 0.45
CA GLY A 377 30.97 -18.91 1.50
C GLY A 377 29.60 -19.65 1.52
N PRO A 378 28.75 -19.43 2.56
CA PRO A 378 27.46 -20.11 2.65
C PRO A 378 26.35 -19.41 1.84
N VAL A 379 26.57 -18.20 1.36
CA VAL A 379 25.55 -17.36 0.72
C VAL A 379 25.56 -17.51 -0.78
N SER A 380 24.41 -17.70 -1.38
CA SER A 380 24.18 -17.61 -2.84
C SER A 380 22.96 -16.73 -3.10
N LEU A 381 23.13 -15.77 -4.00
CA LEU A 381 22.11 -14.80 -4.40
C LEU A 381 21.86 -14.91 -5.91
N LYS A 382 20.60 -14.89 -6.33
CA LYS A 382 20.19 -14.83 -7.73
C LYS A 382 19.14 -13.75 -7.92
N ILE A 383 19.46 -12.71 -8.68
CA ILE A 383 18.58 -11.60 -9.01
C ILE A 383 18.23 -11.71 -10.50
N PRO A 384 16.97 -12.03 -10.85
CA PRO A 384 16.55 -12.13 -12.25
C PRO A 384 16.64 -10.78 -12.97
N ALA A 385 16.77 -10.83 -14.29
CA ALA A 385 16.63 -9.66 -15.16
C ALA A 385 15.32 -8.93 -14.85
N ASN A 386 15.38 -7.60 -14.82
CA ASN A 386 14.26 -6.70 -14.50
C ASN A 386 13.71 -6.79 -13.06
N ALA A 387 14.41 -7.49 -12.16
CA ALA A 387 14.05 -7.44 -10.74
C ALA A 387 14.47 -6.11 -10.07
N LEU A 388 15.44 -5.40 -10.64
CA LEU A 388 15.88 -4.08 -10.19
C LEU A 388 15.30 -2.99 -11.10
N TYR A 389 15.15 -1.77 -10.57
CA TYR A 389 14.67 -0.61 -11.36
C TYR A 389 15.78 0.09 -12.14
N GLN A 390 17.02 -0.06 -11.70
CA GLN A 390 18.26 0.45 -12.31
C GLN A 390 19.43 -0.43 -11.91
N ASP A 391 20.60 -0.18 -12.47
CA ASP A 391 21.84 -0.85 -12.06
C ASP A 391 22.09 -0.61 -10.57
N LEU A 392 22.60 -1.63 -9.89
CA LEU A 392 22.86 -1.65 -8.46
C LEU A 392 24.34 -1.81 -8.19
N ASP A 393 24.94 -0.87 -7.50
CA ASP A 393 26.22 -1.07 -6.84
C ASP A 393 25.99 -1.97 -5.63
N PHE A 394 26.19 -3.27 -5.87
CA PHE A 394 25.88 -4.30 -4.89
C PHE A 394 26.91 -4.30 -3.77
N THR A 395 26.41 -4.23 -2.56
CA THR A 395 27.19 -4.32 -1.33
C THR A 395 26.86 -5.59 -0.56
N TYR A 396 27.87 -6.14 0.11
CA TYR A 396 27.72 -7.31 0.96
C TYR A 396 28.60 -7.18 2.19
N ASP A 397 28.04 -7.52 3.35
CA ASP A 397 28.73 -7.49 4.63
C ASP A 397 28.19 -8.58 5.55
N ILE A 398 28.94 -8.91 6.60
CA ILE A 398 28.60 -9.93 7.58
C ILE A 398 28.74 -9.34 8.98
N SER A 399 27.70 -9.46 9.79
CA SER A 399 27.73 -9.13 11.21
C SER A 399 27.57 -10.39 12.08
N PRO A 400 28.05 -10.37 13.34
CA PRO A 400 27.92 -11.51 14.24
C PRO A 400 26.47 -11.96 14.42
N SER A 401 26.27 -13.23 14.80
CA SER A 401 24.95 -13.73 15.17
C SER A 401 24.43 -13.00 16.42
N ALA A 402 23.12 -12.68 16.39
CA ALA A 402 22.40 -12.00 17.45
C ALA A 402 20.92 -12.46 17.43
N ASP A 403 20.15 -12.09 18.45
CA ASP A 403 18.68 -12.19 18.45
C ASP A 403 18.13 -13.59 18.11
N GLY A 404 18.79 -14.65 18.58
CA GLY A 404 18.36 -16.04 18.34
C GLY A 404 18.75 -16.61 16.99
N SER A 405 19.52 -15.86 16.18
CA SER A 405 20.06 -16.38 14.93
C SER A 405 21.08 -17.48 15.16
N LEU A 406 20.95 -18.58 14.41
CA LEU A 406 21.91 -19.70 14.36
C LEU A 406 23.11 -19.42 13.46
N THR A 407 23.04 -18.36 12.66
CA THR A 407 24.08 -17.94 11.72
C THR A 407 24.47 -16.48 11.97
N PRO A 408 25.61 -16.00 11.46
CA PRO A 408 25.81 -14.56 11.26
C PRO A 408 24.63 -13.94 10.49
N PHE A 409 24.44 -12.62 10.62
CA PHE A 409 23.58 -11.87 9.72
C PHE A 409 24.37 -11.50 8.47
N TYR A 410 23.79 -11.82 7.30
CA TYR A 410 24.34 -11.50 6.00
C TYR A 410 23.59 -10.28 5.44
N HIS A 411 24.29 -9.17 5.25
CA HIS A 411 23.74 -7.92 4.74
C HIS A 411 23.76 -7.96 3.21
N ILE A 412 22.61 -8.06 2.61
CA ILE A 412 22.41 -8.17 1.16
C ILE A 412 21.95 -6.81 0.65
N ALA A 413 22.84 -6.02 0.09
CA ALA A 413 22.60 -4.65 -0.36
C ALA A 413 21.93 -3.74 0.71
N SER A 414 21.50 -2.55 0.33
CA SER A 414 20.83 -1.62 1.23
C SER A 414 19.31 -1.77 1.19
N VAL A 415 18.66 -1.68 2.35
CA VAL A 415 17.19 -1.58 2.47
C VAL A 415 16.60 -0.41 1.69
N GLU A 416 17.40 0.61 1.36
CA GLU A 416 17.01 1.78 0.58
C GLU A 416 16.90 1.52 -0.93
N VAL A 417 17.29 0.33 -1.38
CA VAL A 417 17.20 -0.08 -2.79
C VAL A 417 15.90 -0.84 -3.01
N PRO A 418 14.98 -0.30 -3.81
CA PRO A 418 13.73 -0.98 -4.09
C PRO A 418 13.91 -2.14 -5.05
N VAL A 419 13.13 -3.21 -4.83
CA VAL A 419 13.11 -4.41 -5.69
C VAL A 419 11.73 -4.53 -6.33
N HIS A 420 11.69 -4.69 -7.66
CA HIS A 420 10.43 -4.81 -8.42
C HIS A 420 9.82 -6.21 -8.32
N SER A 421 10.62 -7.23 -8.60
CA SER A 421 10.21 -8.63 -8.49
C SER A 421 11.15 -9.41 -7.59
N SER A 422 10.72 -10.59 -7.16
CA SER A 422 11.49 -11.37 -6.19
C SER A 422 12.85 -11.79 -6.72
N TYR A 423 13.82 -11.81 -5.84
CA TYR A 423 15.10 -12.48 -6.01
C TYR A 423 15.20 -13.71 -5.09
N THR A 424 16.12 -14.62 -5.37
CA THR A 424 16.34 -15.80 -4.54
C THR A 424 17.58 -15.62 -3.68
N LEU A 425 17.42 -15.74 -2.37
CA LEU A 425 18.50 -15.86 -1.41
C LEU A 425 18.58 -17.30 -0.94
N SER A 426 19.79 -17.85 -0.94
CA SER A 426 20.10 -19.17 -0.41
C SER A 426 21.25 -19.06 0.58
N ILE A 427 21.10 -19.63 1.76
CA ILE A 427 22.15 -19.67 2.79
C ILE A 427 22.30 -21.13 3.24
N LYS A 428 23.52 -21.65 3.23
CA LYS A 428 23.82 -22.99 3.73
C LYS A 428 23.30 -23.10 5.17
N SER A 429 22.47 -24.10 5.41
CA SER A 429 21.89 -24.32 6.73
C SER A 429 22.99 -24.67 7.75
N PRO A 430 22.91 -24.16 8.97
CA PRO A 430 23.73 -24.67 10.06
C PRO A 430 23.38 -26.14 10.33
N ASP A 431 24.30 -26.84 10.95
CA ASP A 431 24.06 -28.22 11.41
C ASP A 431 22.93 -28.20 12.42
N ALA A 432 21.81 -28.80 12.08
CA ALA A 432 20.63 -28.91 12.93
C ALA A 432 20.12 -30.36 12.91
N ASP A 433 19.38 -30.74 13.94
CA ASP A 433 18.67 -32.02 13.96
C ASP A 433 17.74 -32.10 12.73
N PRO A 434 17.81 -33.19 11.94
CA PRO A 434 16.92 -33.38 10.81
C PRO A 434 15.42 -33.25 11.13
N ALA A 435 15.02 -33.57 12.36
CA ALA A 435 13.65 -33.40 12.85
C ALA A 435 13.21 -31.92 12.93
N LEU A 436 14.15 -30.98 12.95
CA LEU A 436 13.90 -29.54 13.05
C LEU A 436 14.05 -28.78 11.73
N TYR A 437 14.34 -29.44 10.62
CA TYR A 437 14.55 -28.75 9.34
C TYR A 437 13.33 -27.95 8.87
N ASN A 438 12.12 -28.41 9.16
CA ASN A 438 10.89 -27.68 8.85
C ASN A 438 10.63 -26.49 9.80
N LYS A 439 11.37 -26.41 10.91
CA LYS A 439 11.29 -25.31 11.90
C LYS A 439 12.25 -24.16 11.57
N LEU A 440 13.17 -24.36 10.63
CA LEU A 440 14.09 -23.33 10.18
C LEU A 440 13.38 -22.28 9.36
N LEU A 441 13.76 -21.02 9.56
CA LEU A 441 13.29 -19.88 8.77
C LEU A 441 14.37 -18.80 8.67
N PHE A 442 14.26 -17.94 7.67
CA PHE A 442 15.01 -16.70 7.66
C PHE A 442 14.38 -15.70 8.62
N ILE A 443 15.24 -15.00 9.35
CA ILE A 443 14.87 -13.81 10.11
C ILE A 443 15.55 -12.58 9.52
N SER A 444 14.90 -11.43 9.72
CA SER A 444 15.37 -10.11 9.32
C SER A 444 14.92 -9.09 10.37
N TYR A 445 15.16 -7.81 10.13
CA TYR A 445 14.71 -6.72 11.00
C TYR A 445 13.63 -5.88 10.31
N ASP A 446 12.63 -5.46 11.09
CA ASP A 446 11.70 -4.42 10.65
C ASP A 446 12.32 -3.02 10.82
N ASN A 447 11.54 -1.97 10.51
CA ASN A 447 12.00 -0.57 10.59
C ASN A 447 12.31 -0.10 12.02
N ASP A 448 11.78 -0.79 13.04
CA ASP A 448 11.99 -0.50 14.45
C ASP A 448 13.13 -1.33 15.05
N GLY A 449 13.79 -2.17 14.23
CA GLY A 449 14.88 -3.06 14.62
C GLY A 449 14.42 -4.33 15.35
N LYS A 450 13.13 -4.65 15.29
CA LYS A 450 12.59 -5.90 15.83
C LYS A 450 12.85 -7.04 14.85
N VAL A 451 13.23 -8.21 15.40
CA VAL A 451 13.34 -9.45 14.61
C VAL A 451 11.97 -9.88 14.10
N ILE A 452 11.91 -10.16 12.81
CA ILE A 452 10.73 -10.68 12.11
C ILE A 452 11.09 -11.87 11.24
N SER A 453 10.11 -12.74 10.99
CA SER A 453 10.24 -13.80 10.00
C SER A 453 10.38 -13.23 8.59
N ALA A 454 11.37 -13.71 7.84
CA ALA A 454 11.49 -13.52 6.39
C ALA A 454 11.14 -14.80 5.60
N GLY A 455 10.54 -15.78 6.27
CA GLY A 455 10.07 -17.03 5.69
C GLY A 455 11.19 -17.96 5.25
N GLY A 456 11.05 -18.58 4.07
CA GLY A 456 12.01 -19.50 3.51
C GLY A 456 11.74 -20.95 3.87
N ASN A 457 12.43 -21.84 3.15
CA ASN A 457 12.28 -23.28 3.32
C ASN A 457 13.63 -23.98 3.25
N TYR A 458 13.80 -25.00 4.07
CA TYR A 458 14.97 -25.88 3.99
C TYR A 458 14.89 -26.80 2.77
N ARG A 459 15.99 -26.88 2.01
CA ARG A 459 16.13 -27.77 0.85
C ARG A 459 17.57 -28.29 0.77
N ASN A 460 17.75 -29.58 1.00
CA ASN A 460 19.04 -30.27 0.80
C ASN A 460 20.28 -29.54 1.41
N GLY A 461 20.20 -29.19 2.69
CA GLY A 461 21.31 -28.53 3.39
C GLY A 461 21.35 -27.00 3.22
N THR A 462 20.35 -26.40 2.61
CA THR A 462 20.32 -24.96 2.33
C THR A 462 18.93 -24.39 2.67
N MET A 463 18.90 -23.24 3.33
CA MET A 463 17.70 -22.42 3.43
C MET A 463 17.56 -21.58 2.17
N VAL A 464 16.35 -21.53 1.60
CA VAL A 464 16.04 -20.80 0.36
C VAL A 464 14.79 -19.94 0.55
N ALA A 465 14.89 -18.67 0.22
CA ALA A 465 13.74 -17.75 0.19
C ALA A 465 13.65 -16.97 -1.11
N SER A 466 12.42 -16.60 -1.47
CA SER A 466 12.10 -15.66 -2.54
C SER A 466 11.74 -14.32 -1.90
N LEU A 467 12.60 -13.34 -1.98
CA LEU A 467 12.52 -12.08 -1.24
C LEU A 467 12.28 -10.90 -2.19
N ARG A 468 11.65 -9.85 -1.65
CA ARG A 468 11.36 -8.59 -2.37
C ARG A 468 11.93 -7.35 -1.71
N ASN A 469 12.70 -7.52 -0.65
CA ASN A 469 13.39 -6.44 0.06
C ASN A 469 14.83 -6.89 0.32
N PHE A 470 15.78 -5.98 0.17
CA PHE A 470 17.12 -6.17 0.66
C PHE A 470 17.21 -5.93 2.16
N GLY A 471 18.33 -6.30 2.76
CA GLY A 471 18.57 -6.13 4.20
C GLY A 471 19.47 -7.19 4.80
N ALA A 472 19.43 -7.33 6.12
CA ALA A 472 20.18 -8.31 6.87
C ALA A 472 19.33 -9.58 7.11
N PHE A 473 19.91 -10.75 6.84
CA PHE A 473 19.24 -12.05 6.98
C PHE A 473 20.10 -13.03 7.78
N GLY A 474 19.46 -13.66 8.77
CA GLY A 474 19.99 -14.79 9.52
C GLY A 474 19.05 -15.99 9.44
N ILE A 475 19.47 -17.15 9.95
CA ILE A 475 18.63 -18.34 10.07
C ILE A 475 18.32 -18.56 11.55
N ALA A 476 17.06 -18.79 11.87
CA ALA A 476 16.59 -19.13 13.21
C ALA A 476 15.71 -20.39 13.21
N LEU A 477 15.41 -20.89 14.38
CA LEU A 477 14.41 -21.93 14.62
C LEU A 477 13.16 -21.33 15.27
N ASP A 478 12.03 -21.72 14.78
CA ASP A 478 10.76 -21.50 15.43
C ASP A 478 10.17 -22.84 15.88
N THR A 479 10.17 -23.06 17.20
CA THR A 479 9.70 -24.29 17.83
C THR A 479 8.60 -24.01 18.86
N ILE A 480 8.17 -22.75 18.98
CA ILE A 480 7.17 -22.33 19.96
C ILE A 480 5.79 -22.41 19.29
N SER A 481 4.88 -23.11 19.94
CA SER A 481 3.50 -23.20 19.44
C SER A 481 2.72 -21.91 19.71
N PRO A 482 1.78 -21.53 18.84
CA PRO A 482 0.93 -20.37 19.06
C PRO A 482 0.17 -20.41 20.39
N GLU A 483 -0.05 -19.25 21.00
CA GLU A 483 -0.86 -19.12 22.22
C GLU A 483 -2.35 -18.99 21.87
N ILE A 484 -3.21 -19.60 22.73
CA ILE A 484 -4.67 -19.45 22.69
C ILE A 484 -5.14 -18.91 24.04
N ILE A 485 -5.60 -17.67 24.10
CA ILE A 485 -5.98 -16.99 25.36
C ILE A 485 -7.48 -16.66 25.31
N PRO A 486 -8.32 -17.31 26.12
CA PRO A 486 -9.74 -16.95 26.23
C PRO A 486 -9.93 -15.55 26.82
N LEU A 487 -10.73 -14.67 26.15
CA LEU A 487 -10.94 -13.29 26.59
C LEU A 487 -12.18 -13.08 27.46
N ASN A 488 -13.24 -13.81 27.24
CA ASN A 488 -14.51 -13.59 27.91
C ASN A 488 -14.98 -14.83 28.68
N LYS A 489 -14.23 -15.21 29.71
CA LYS A 489 -14.59 -16.21 30.75
C LYS A 489 -14.96 -15.54 32.10
N PRO A 490 -15.99 -14.69 32.21
CA PRO A 490 -16.35 -14.14 33.53
C PRO A 490 -17.22 -15.14 34.28
N GLY A 491 -16.67 -15.71 35.34
CA GLY A 491 -17.43 -16.55 36.26
C GLY A 491 -17.65 -18.00 35.84
N GLY A 492 -16.83 -18.53 34.90
CA GLY A 492 -16.94 -19.89 34.39
C GLY A 492 -17.23 -19.99 32.91
N ASP A 493 -17.77 -21.12 32.47
CA ASP A 493 -18.02 -21.46 31.09
C ASP A 493 -19.47 -21.18 30.66
N ASP A 494 -20.20 -20.28 31.36
CA ASP A 494 -21.57 -19.87 31.02
C ASP A 494 -21.59 -18.66 30.08
N TYR A 495 -22.06 -18.87 28.88
CA TYR A 495 -22.22 -17.87 27.81
C TYR A 495 -23.70 -17.59 27.45
N SER A 496 -24.67 -18.02 28.28
CA SER A 496 -26.12 -17.87 28.01
C SER A 496 -26.56 -16.45 27.73
N GLY A 497 -25.90 -15.45 28.33
CA GLY A 497 -26.13 -14.00 28.07
C GLY A 497 -25.23 -13.37 27.03
N ARG A 498 -24.41 -14.14 26.32
CA ARG A 498 -23.41 -13.66 25.36
C ARG A 498 -23.85 -13.90 23.92
N LYS A 499 -23.28 -13.10 23.02
CA LYS A 499 -23.49 -13.25 21.57
C LYS A 499 -22.35 -13.98 20.86
N GLU A 500 -21.19 -14.11 21.54
CA GLU A 500 -19.97 -14.66 20.96
C GLU A 500 -18.98 -15.14 22.01
N ILE A 501 -18.08 -16.04 21.61
CA ILE A 501 -16.88 -16.43 22.34
C ILE A 501 -15.68 -15.78 21.65
N ARG A 502 -14.71 -15.28 22.43
CA ARG A 502 -13.53 -14.57 21.96
C ARG A 502 -12.24 -15.16 22.50
N PHE A 503 -11.21 -15.20 21.65
CA PHE A 503 -9.85 -15.62 21.98
C PHE A 503 -8.86 -14.61 21.38
N ILE A 504 -7.73 -14.43 22.05
CA ILE A 504 -6.50 -13.97 21.41
C ILE A 504 -5.76 -15.22 20.93
N ILE A 505 -5.33 -15.21 19.66
CA ILE A 505 -4.41 -16.19 19.10
C ILE A 505 -3.20 -15.45 18.54
N ARG A 506 -2.02 -15.79 19.00
CA ARG A 506 -0.80 -15.13 18.56
C ARG A 506 0.37 -16.10 18.51
N ASP A 507 1.30 -15.78 17.65
CA ASP A 507 2.57 -16.44 17.50
C ASP A 507 3.71 -15.45 17.67
N ASP A 508 4.86 -15.90 18.13
CA ASP A 508 5.96 -15.01 18.48
C ASP A 508 6.90 -14.72 17.31
N LEU A 509 6.94 -15.58 16.27
CA LEU A 509 7.90 -15.42 15.18
C LEU A 509 7.34 -15.68 13.78
N SER A 510 6.89 -16.91 13.46
CA SER A 510 6.50 -17.27 12.09
C SER A 510 5.08 -16.83 11.72
N GLY A 511 4.25 -16.55 12.71
CA GLY A 511 2.87 -16.09 12.54
C GLY A 511 1.86 -17.22 12.40
N ILE A 512 0.57 -16.88 12.52
CA ILE A 512 -0.54 -17.84 12.42
C ILE A 512 -0.77 -18.25 10.97
N GLU A 513 -0.62 -19.52 10.65
CA GLU A 513 -0.94 -20.11 9.34
C GLU A 513 -2.37 -20.61 9.27
N LYS A 514 -2.78 -21.39 10.29
CA LYS A 514 -4.06 -22.09 10.29
C LYS A 514 -4.78 -21.98 11.62
N TYR A 515 -6.09 -21.83 11.57
CA TYR A 515 -6.98 -21.93 12.73
C TYR A 515 -8.24 -22.67 12.33
N GLU A 516 -8.67 -23.60 13.16
CA GLU A 516 -9.89 -24.38 12.98
C GLU A 516 -10.60 -24.52 14.31
N GLY A 517 -11.91 -24.37 14.30
CA GLY A 517 -12.75 -24.56 15.48
C GLY A 517 -13.85 -25.56 15.20
N TYR A 518 -14.13 -26.38 16.22
CA TYR A 518 -15.20 -27.36 16.19
C TYR A 518 -16.05 -27.20 17.45
N ILE A 519 -17.37 -27.25 17.27
CA ILE A 519 -18.34 -27.29 18.37
C ILE A 519 -19.17 -28.56 18.22
N ASP A 520 -19.22 -29.40 19.28
CA ASP A 520 -19.86 -30.71 19.26
C ASP A 520 -19.41 -31.57 18.07
N ASN A 521 -18.12 -31.61 17.81
CA ASN A 521 -17.47 -32.30 16.69
C ASN A 521 -17.91 -31.82 15.29
N LYS A 522 -18.51 -30.63 15.17
CA LYS A 522 -18.88 -30.00 13.88
C LYS A 522 -18.05 -28.76 13.66
N TRP A 523 -17.55 -28.60 12.43
CA TRP A 523 -16.83 -27.37 12.05
C TRP A 523 -17.67 -26.13 12.35
N ALA A 524 -17.07 -25.15 13.01
CA ALA A 524 -17.69 -23.89 13.40
C ALA A 524 -16.95 -22.71 12.75
N LEU A 525 -17.71 -21.71 12.30
CA LEU A 525 -17.16 -20.53 11.64
C LEU A 525 -16.54 -19.59 12.68
N PHE A 526 -15.24 -19.71 12.90
CA PHE A 526 -14.45 -18.75 13.65
C PHE A 526 -13.97 -17.65 12.72
N GLU A 527 -14.14 -16.38 13.11
CA GLU A 527 -13.69 -15.19 12.38
C GLU A 527 -12.40 -14.69 13.03
N TYR A 528 -11.32 -14.58 12.25
CA TYR A 528 -10.01 -14.06 12.69
C TYR A 528 -9.77 -12.65 12.17
N ASP A 529 -9.42 -11.74 13.07
CA ASP A 529 -8.93 -10.40 12.76
C ASP A 529 -7.47 -10.25 13.22
N PRO A 530 -6.49 -10.38 12.31
CA PRO A 530 -5.07 -10.34 12.64
C PRO A 530 -4.58 -9.00 13.17
N LYS A 531 -5.32 -7.90 13.02
CA LYS A 531 -4.95 -6.59 13.58
C LYS A 531 -4.99 -6.57 15.11
N TYR A 532 -5.79 -7.43 15.68
CA TYR A 532 -6.03 -7.51 17.12
C TYR A 532 -5.72 -8.91 17.68
N ASP A 533 -5.13 -9.78 16.87
CA ASP A 533 -4.93 -11.21 17.17
C ASP A 533 -6.23 -11.91 17.62
N LEU A 534 -7.37 -11.35 17.18
CA LEU A 534 -8.70 -11.71 17.70
C LEU A 534 -9.34 -12.81 16.87
N LEU A 535 -9.62 -13.94 17.50
CA LEU A 535 -10.44 -15.03 16.98
C LEU A 535 -11.77 -15.06 17.71
N LEU A 536 -12.89 -15.08 16.99
CA LEU A 536 -14.21 -15.10 17.60
C LEU A 536 -15.19 -16.03 16.90
N TYR A 537 -16.11 -16.61 17.66
CA TYR A 537 -17.27 -17.36 17.16
C TYR A 537 -18.55 -16.65 17.59
N LYS A 538 -19.39 -16.27 16.61
CA LYS A 538 -20.72 -15.70 16.84
C LYS A 538 -21.74 -16.83 16.99
N PHE A 539 -22.45 -16.87 18.11
CA PHE A 539 -23.47 -17.88 18.34
C PHE A 539 -24.57 -17.87 17.29
N ASP A 540 -24.98 -19.05 16.86
CA ASP A 540 -25.97 -19.25 15.81
C ASP A 540 -26.91 -20.43 16.17
N GLU A 541 -28.18 -20.11 16.49
CA GLU A 541 -29.20 -21.08 16.87
C GLU A 541 -29.49 -22.14 15.77
N ASN A 542 -29.12 -21.87 14.53
CA ASN A 542 -29.20 -22.85 13.45
C ASN A 542 -28.06 -23.88 13.48
N ARG A 543 -27.08 -23.71 14.36
CA ARG A 543 -25.85 -24.51 14.43
C ARG A 543 -25.66 -25.22 15.75
N ILE A 544 -25.95 -24.54 16.83
CA ILE A 544 -25.85 -25.07 18.19
C ILE A 544 -27.14 -24.78 18.97
N THR A 545 -27.46 -25.62 19.94
CA THR A 545 -28.70 -25.55 20.71
C THR A 545 -28.50 -24.62 21.91
N ARG A 546 -29.46 -23.74 22.18
CA ARG A 546 -29.47 -22.96 23.43
C ARG A 546 -29.74 -23.81 24.67
N GLU A 547 -29.38 -23.27 25.82
CA GLU A 547 -29.60 -23.89 27.14
C GLU A 547 -29.00 -25.29 27.23
N SER A 548 -27.83 -25.47 26.60
CA SER A 548 -27.12 -26.74 26.48
C SER A 548 -25.63 -26.58 26.78
N GLN A 549 -25.03 -27.67 27.24
CA GLN A 549 -23.57 -27.79 27.32
C GLN A 549 -23.03 -28.19 25.96
N HIS A 550 -21.95 -27.53 25.53
CA HIS A 550 -21.26 -27.76 24.27
C HIS A 550 -19.77 -28.04 24.51
N GLU A 551 -19.18 -28.83 23.65
CA GLU A 551 -17.74 -29.07 23.63
C GLU A 551 -17.12 -28.21 22.54
N LEU A 552 -16.02 -27.52 22.83
CA LEU A 552 -15.27 -26.67 21.94
C LEU A 552 -13.86 -27.19 21.78
N GLU A 553 -13.43 -27.38 20.55
CA GLU A 553 -12.04 -27.64 20.18
C GLU A 553 -11.55 -26.54 19.24
N LEU A 554 -10.37 -25.94 19.57
CA LEU A 554 -9.67 -24.98 18.73
C LEU A 554 -8.28 -25.53 18.43
N TYR A 555 -7.97 -25.69 17.15
CA TYR A 555 -6.66 -26.04 16.63
C TYR A 555 -6.05 -24.83 15.95
N ILE A 556 -4.86 -24.42 16.39
CA ILE A 556 -4.11 -23.28 15.84
C ILE A 556 -2.72 -23.76 15.49
N SER A 557 -2.23 -23.44 14.30
CA SER A 557 -0.83 -23.69 13.91
C SER A 557 -0.16 -22.46 13.29
N ASP A 558 1.15 -22.38 13.49
CA ASP A 558 2.02 -21.39 12.85
C ASP A 558 2.54 -21.87 11.48
N GLU A 559 3.31 -21.02 10.78
CA GLU A 559 3.91 -21.34 9.48
C GLU A 559 5.02 -22.40 9.54
N ARG A 560 5.49 -22.76 10.73
CA ARG A 560 6.50 -23.83 10.94
C ARG A 560 5.87 -25.12 11.40
N GLY A 561 4.54 -25.19 11.51
CA GLY A 561 3.79 -26.36 11.89
C GLY A 561 3.90 -26.68 13.39
N ASN A 562 4.22 -25.67 14.24
CA ASN A 562 3.98 -25.83 15.68
C ASN A 562 2.48 -25.59 15.92
N ALA A 563 1.88 -26.38 16.81
CA ALA A 563 0.43 -26.36 16.97
C ALA A 563 0.01 -26.38 18.43
N SER A 564 -1.08 -25.67 18.71
CA SER A 564 -1.78 -25.68 19.99
C SER A 564 -3.20 -26.17 19.81
N LEU A 565 -3.67 -26.95 20.75
CA LEU A 565 -5.05 -27.44 20.86
C LEU A 565 -5.65 -26.95 22.18
N LEU A 566 -6.75 -26.23 22.12
CA LEU A 566 -7.62 -25.94 23.26
C LEU A 566 -8.86 -26.82 23.17
N SER A 567 -9.07 -27.68 24.19
CA SER A 567 -10.30 -28.45 24.38
C SER A 567 -10.97 -28.00 25.66
N THR A 568 -12.21 -27.55 25.59
CA THR A 568 -12.98 -27.06 26.73
C THR A 568 -14.47 -27.22 26.47
N SER A 569 -15.28 -27.09 27.54
CA SER A 569 -16.73 -27.07 27.41
C SER A 569 -17.30 -25.70 27.80
N PHE A 570 -18.47 -25.35 27.25
CA PHE A 570 -19.20 -24.14 27.62
C PHE A 570 -20.71 -24.37 27.59
N TYR A 571 -21.43 -23.57 28.35
CA TYR A 571 -22.89 -23.55 28.35
C TYR A 571 -23.41 -22.33 27.60
N TRP A 572 -24.39 -22.51 26.71
CA TRP A 572 -25.01 -21.38 25.94
C TRP A 572 -26.50 -21.53 25.79
#